data_27b24c4fc1f17cfed85188150336d89a
#
_entry.id   27b24c4fc1f17cfed85188150336d89a
#
_cell.length_a   1.000
_cell.length_b   1.000
_cell.length_c   1.000
_cell.angle_alpha   90.00
_cell.angle_beta   90.00
_cell.angle_gamma   90.00
#
_symmetry.space_group_name_H-M   'P 1'
#
loop_
_entity.id
_entity.type
_entity.pdbx_description
1 polymer ?
#
loop_
_entity_poly.entity_id
_entity_poly.type
_entity_poly.pdbx_seq_one_letter_code
_entity_poly.pdbx_strand_id
1 'polypeptide(L)'
;MKNNLTKLFLSLAAVALVTACASTKEPEAKEVTAPAPKAEAPMRMADDSYNVVRGDHLWGISSKSTIYGNPYQWPLIFKANRDKIKDADLIHPGQVFTINRSASQGDIDAAVNHAKTRGAWSLGKVEASDTRYLAQ
;
A
#
# COMPACT_ATOMS: atom_id res chain seq x y z
N MET A 1 -30.39 38.99 21.13
CA MET A 1 -31.27 39.95 20.41
C MET A 1 -31.73 39.30 19.16
N LYS A 2 -32.98 38.94 19.19
CA LYS A 2 -34.05 39.11 18.16
C LYS A 2 -33.88 38.23 16.90
N ASN A 3 -34.68 37.16 16.83
CA ASN A 3 -36.04 37.03 16.23
C ASN A 3 -35.96 37.03 14.69
N ASN A 4 -36.62 36.22 13.92
CA ASN A 4 -38.04 35.78 13.85
C ASN A 4 -38.13 34.67 12.80
N LEU A 5 -38.87 33.67 12.99
CA LEU A 5 -40.31 33.47 12.89
C LEU A 5 -40.82 33.08 11.49
N THR A 6 -41.20 31.83 11.44
CA THR A 6 -42.43 31.30 10.79
C THR A 6 -42.79 31.74 9.38
N LYS A 7 -42.99 30.77 8.47
CA LYS A 7 -44.27 30.69 7.73
C LYS A 7 -44.52 29.26 7.19
N LEU A 8 -45.47 28.70 7.79
CA LEU A 8 -46.41 27.65 7.43
C LEU A 8 -47.17 28.04 6.18
N PHE A 9 -47.21 27.18 5.16
CA PHE A 9 -48.33 27.12 4.22
C PHE A 9 -48.72 25.68 3.94
N LEU A 10 -49.87 25.40 4.43
CA LEU A 10 -50.72 24.24 4.20
C LEU A 10 -51.51 24.52 2.89
N SER A 11 -51.56 23.58 1.95
CA SER A 11 -52.61 23.52 0.94
C SER A 11 -52.85 22.09 0.50
N LEU A 12 -54.06 21.76 0.71
CA LEU A 12 -54.80 20.50 0.51
C LEU A 12 -55.49 20.59 -0.89
N ALA A 13 -55.61 19.45 -1.58
CA ALA A 13 -56.70 19.00 -2.47
C ALA A 13 -56.14 18.13 -3.59
N ALA A 14 -56.44 16.91 -3.68
CA ALA A 14 -57.65 16.11 -3.96
C ALA A 14 -57.65 15.56 -5.41
N VAL A 15 -57.60 14.23 -5.50
CA VAL A 15 -58.38 13.28 -6.33
C VAL A 15 -58.37 13.42 -7.86
N ALA A 16 -57.88 12.37 -8.55
CA ALA A 16 -58.67 11.65 -9.56
C ALA A 16 -58.03 10.29 -9.92
N LEU A 17 -58.78 9.23 -9.78
CA LEU A 17 -58.54 7.91 -10.32
C LEU A 17 -58.69 7.93 -11.85
N VAL A 18 -57.77 7.30 -12.57
CA VAL A 18 -58.05 6.66 -13.84
C VAL A 18 -57.31 5.35 -13.96
N THR A 19 -58.06 4.31 -14.03
CA THR A 19 -57.73 2.92 -14.33
C THR A 19 -57.41 2.81 -15.84
N ALA A 20 -56.26 2.28 -16.20
CA ALA A 20 -56.10 1.64 -17.51
C ALA A 20 -55.02 0.59 -17.44
N CYS A 21 -55.39 -0.66 -17.55
CA CYS A 21 -54.58 -1.82 -17.81
C CYS A 21 -53.93 -1.70 -19.19
N ALA A 22 -52.63 -1.79 -19.30
CA ALA A 22 -51.96 -2.26 -20.50
C ALA A 22 -50.74 -3.05 -20.08
N SER A 23 -50.83 -4.35 -20.31
CA SER A 23 -49.79 -5.36 -20.24
C SER A 23 -48.69 -4.99 -21.22
N THR A 24 -47.49 -4.70 -20.75
CA THR A 24 -46.28 -4.73 -21.58
C THR A 24 -45.16 -5.37 -20.78
N LYS A 25 -44.74 -6.48 -21.32
CA LYS A 25 -43.73 -7.42 -20.93
C LYS A 25 -42.43 -6.70 -20.57
N GLU A 26 -42.07 -6.81 -19.30
CA GLU A 26 -40.84 -6.38 -18.73
C GLU A 26 -39.68 -7.33 -19.19
N PRO A 27 -38.58 -6.88 -19.74
CA PRO A 27 -37.42 -7.73 -19.88
C PRO A 27 -36.72 -7.81 -18.53
N GLU A 28 -36.67 -9.00 -18.01
CA GLU A 28 -35.95 -9.46 -16.84
C GLU A 28 -34.51 -8.94 -16.85
N ALA A 29 -34.24 -7.88 -16.08
CA ALA A 29 -32.89 -7.46 -15.75
C ALA A 29 -32.32 -8.49 -14.78
N LYS A 30 -31.44 -9.33 -15.28
CA LYS A 30 -30.59 -10.19 -14.46
C LYS A 30 -29.80 -9.32 -13.49
N GLU A 31 -30.21 -9.32 -12.26
CA GLU A 31 -29.45 -8.84 -11.12
C GLU A 31 -28.14 -9.64 -11.05
N VAL A 32 -27.06 -9.06 -11.56
CA VAL A 32 -25.71 -9.59 -11.37
C VAL A 32 -25.38 -9.26 -9.91
N THR A 33 -25.69 -10.19 -9.04
CA THR A 33 -25.20 -10.18 -7.66
C THR A 33 -23.69 -10.28 -7.72
N ALA A 34 -23.01 -9.14 -7.56
CA ALA A 34 -21.57 -9.11 -7.33
C ALA A 34 -21.30 -9.92 -6.05
N PRO A 35 -20.41 -10.91 -6.08
CA PRO A 35 -20.03 -11.61 -4.88
C PRO A 35 -19.39 -10.61 -3.92
N ALA A 36 -19.94 -10.54 -2.69
CA ALA A 36 -19.34 -9.78 -1.61
C ALA A 36 -17.87 -10.16 -1.46
N PRO A 37 -16.97 -9.19 -1.20
CA PRO A 37 -15.57 -9.51 -0.98
C PRO A 37 -15.48 -10.43 0.23
N LYS A 38 -15.12 -11.68 -0.05
CA LYS A 38 -14.79 -12.67 0.95
C LYS A 38 -13.65 -12.09 1.78
N ALA A 39 -13.86 -11.90 3.07
CA ALA A 39 -12.82 -11.51 4.00
C ALA A 39 -11.68 -12.54 3.87
N GLU A 40 -10.62 -12.16 3.21
CA GLU A 40 -9.42 -12.97 3.09
C GLU A 40 -8.81 -13.06 4.49
N ALA A 41 -8.66 -14.30 4.97
CA ALA A 41 -7.83 -14.60 6.11
C ALA A 41 -6.43 -13.97 5.90
N PRO A 42 -5.69 -13.56 6.96
CA PRO A 42 -4.38 -12.98 6.79
C PRO A 42 -3.49 -14.01 6.08
N MET A 43 -3.36 -13.84 4.77
CA MET A 43 -2.36 -14.56 4.00
C MET A 43 -1.01 -14.24 4.62
N ARG A 44 -0.24 -15.27 4.99
CA ARG A 44 1.22 -15.13 5.07
C ARG A 44 1.62 -14.55 3.73
N MET A 45 2.00 -13.28 3.74
CA MET A 45 2.41 -12.61 2.52
C MET A 45 3.61 -13.37 1.99
N ALA A 46 3.44 -14.01 0.83
CA ALA A 46 4.56 -14.44 0.03
C ALA A 46 5.45 -13.22 -0.19
N ASP A 47 6.77 -13.41 -0.24
CA ASP A 47 7.70 -12.34 -0.51
C ASP A 47 7.21 -11.54 -1.72
N ASP A 48 6.89 -10.26 -1.49
CA ASP A 48 6.43 -9.38 -2.56
C ASP A 48 7.60 -8.97 -3.43
N SER A 49 7.34 -8.71 -4.69
CA SER A 49 8.31 -8.09 -5.59
C SER A 49 8.02 -6.59 -5.73
N TYR A 50 9.08 -5.80 -5.75
CA TYR A 50 9.03 -4.36 -6.02
C TYR A 50 9.84 -4.02 -7.26
N ASN A 51 9.21 -3.34 -8.22
CA ASN A 51 9.89 -2.87 -9.43
C ASN A 51 10.43 -1.44 -9.18
N VAL A 52 11.74 -1.28 -9.24
CA VAL A 52 12.42 -0.01 -9.02
C VAL A 52 12.10 0.96 -10.15
N VAL A 53 11.65 2.15 -9.80
CA VAL A 53 11.38 3.23 -10.76
C VAL A 53 12.41 4.36 -10.61
N ARG A 54 12.46 5.25 -11.61
CA ARG A 54 13.38 6.37 -11.58
C ARG A 54 13.14 7.26 -10.36
N GLY A 55 14.22 7.55 -9.63
CA GLY A 55 14.18 8.35 -8.39
C GLY A 55 14.00 7.54 -7.12
N ASP A 56 13.79 6.23 -7.22
CA ASP A 56 13.76 5.37 -6.04
C ASP A 56 15.16 5.21 -5.42
N HIS A 57 15.16 5.08 -4.12
CA HIS A 57 16.29 4.66 -3.30
C HIS A 57 15.77 3.76 -2.17
N LEU A 58 16.61 2.89 -1.61
CA LEU A 58 16.18 1.87 -0.64
C LEU A 58 15.43 2.47 0.56
N TRP A 59 15.88 3.61 1.06
CA TRP A 59 15.21 4.36 2.14
C TRP A 59 13.77 4.75 1.77
N GLY A 60 13.58 5.33 0.56
CA GLY A 60 12.28 5.74 0.06
C GLY A 60 11.35 4.55 -0.19
N ILE A 61 11.87 3.45 -0.74
CA ILE A 61 11.10 2.21 -0.96
C ILE A 61 10.62 1.67 0.39
N SER A 62 11.54 1.54 1.36
CA SER A 62 11.24 1.03 2.70
C SER A 62 10.22 1.87 3.47
N SER A 63 10.20 3.19 3.23
CA SER A 63 9.25 4.12 3.88
C SER A 63 7.81 3.98 3.41
N LYS A 64 7.57 3.38 2.23
CA LYS A 64 6.22 3.19 1.70
C LYS A 64 5.40 2.31 2.64
N SER A 65 4.17 2.74 2.96
CA SER A 65 3.27 1.98 3.85
C SER A 65 2.93 0.59 3.32
N THR A 66 2.97 0.43 1.99
CA THR A 66 2.79 -0.86 1.31
C THR A 66 4.02 -1.76 1.40
N ILE A 67 5.18 -1.25 1.80
CA ILE A 67 6.42 -2.02 1.98
C ILE A 67 6.61 -2.30 3.48
N TYR A 68 7.32 -1.46 4.21
CA TYR A 68 7.51 -1.62 5.66
C TYR A 68 6.93 -0.45 6.47
N GLY A 69 6.62 0.69 5.83
CA GLY A 69 6.20 1.91 6.52
C GLY A 69 7.28 2.52 7.41
N ASN A 70 8.50 1.99 7.34
CA ASN A 70 9.63 2.41 8.16
C ASN A 70 10.91 2.50 7.32
N PRO A 71 11.43 3.70 7.07
CA PRO A 71 12.61 3.87 6.23
C PRO A 71 13.87 3.19 6.80
N TYR A 72 14.01 3.09 8.12
CA TYR A 72 15.16 2.42 8.76
C TYR A 72 15.23 0.91 8.49
N GLN A 73 14.21 0.32 7.91
CA GLN A 73 14.19 -1.09 7.53
C GLN A 73 14.74 -1.35 6.11
N TRP A 74 15.26 -0.32 5.42
CA TRP A 74 15.85 -0.48 4.10
C TRP A 74 16.93 -1.59 4.02
N PRO A 75 17.72 -1.88 5.08
CA PRO A 75 18.73 -2.93 4.99
C PRO A 75 18.14 -4.33 4.82
N LEU A 76 16.86 -4.54 5.18
CA LEU A 76 16.17 -5.80 4.90
C LEU A 76 16.01 -6.03 3.39
N ILE A 77 15.68 -4.98 2.63
CA ILE A 77 15.61 -5.04 1.17
C ILE A 77 16.99 -5.34 0.61
N PHE A 78 18.02 -4.65 1.10
CA PHE A 78 19.41 -4.85 0.69
C PHE A 78 19.86 -6.30 0.92
N LYS A 79 19.63 -6.84 2.13
CA LYS A 79 20.00 -8.21 2.49
C LYS A 79 19.29 -9.26 1.64
N ALA A 80 17.97 -9.08 1.40
CA ALA A 80 17.17 -9.98 0.58
C ALA A 80 17.56 -9.98 -0.91
N ASN A 81 18.27 -8.92 -1.38
CA ASN A 81 18.67 -8.75 -2.78
C ASN A 81 20.18 -8.55 -2.96
N ARG A 82 20.99 -9.09 -2.06
CA ARG A 82 22.46 -8.96 -2.08
C ARG A 82 23.13 -9.49 -3.36
N ASP A 83 22.43 -10.36 -4.07
CA ASP A 83 22.85 -10.86 -5.39
C ASP A 83 22.70 -9.79 -6.48
N LYS A 84 21.71 -8.91 -6.37
CA LYS A 84 21.35 -7.87 -7.35
C LYS A 84 21.88 -6.49 -6.96
N ILE A 85 22.02 -6.20 -5.66
CA ILE A 85 22.48 -4.90 -5.15
C ILE A 85 23.89 -5.06 -4.60
N LYS A 86 24.87 -4.44 -5.27
CA LYS A 86 26.27 -4.45 -4.82
C LYS A 86 26.60 -3.27 -3.92
N ASP A 87 25.96 -2.14 -4.18
CA ASP A 87 26.07 -0.91 -3.42
C ASP A 87 24.67 -0.47 -3.00
N ALA A 88 24.45 -0.33 -1.70
CA ALA A 88 23.13 0.01 -1.14
C ALA A 88 22.67 1.41 -1.58
N ASP A 89 23.57 2.28 -1.99
CA ASP A 89 23.27 3.64 -2.43
C ASP A 89 23.07 3.74 -3.95
N LEU A 90 23.34 2.64 -4.68
CA LEU A 90 23.27 2.61 -6.13
C LEU A 90 22.32 1.52 -6.63
N ILE A 91 21.06 1.87 -6.77
CA ILE A 91 20.05 1.03 -7.41
C ILE A 91 19.60 1.64 -8.74
N HIS A 92 19.11 0.82 -9.64
CA HIS A 92 18.76 1.24 -10.99
C HIS A 92 17.29 0.97 -11.32
N PRO A 93 16.61 1.86 -12.06
CA PRO A 93 15.28 1.61 -12.57
C PRO A 93 15.23 0.29 -13.37
N GLY A 94 14.14 -0.46 -13.20
CA GLY A 94 13.93 -1.76 -13.82
C GLY A 94 14.48 -2.95 -13.03
N GLN A 95 15.25 -2.74 -11.96
CA GLN A 95 15.56 -3.82 -11.03
C GLN A 95 14.29 -4.28 -10.32
N VAL A 96 14.17 -5.60 -10.09
CA VAL A 96 13.06 -6.20 -9.35
C VAL A 96 13.60 -6.75 -8.04
N PHE A 97 13.15 -6.16 -6.94
CA PHE A 97 13.58 -6.55 -5.60
C PHE A 97 12.56 -7.46 -4.92
N THR A 98 13.06 -8.43 -4.21
CA THR A 98 12.28 -9.24 -3.27
C THR A 98 12.10 -8.46 -1.98
N ILE A 99 10.85 -8.35 -1.49
CA ILE A 99 10.52 -7.72 -0.22
C ILE A 99 10.22 -8.81 0.80
N ASN A 100 11.15 -9.03 1.72
CA ASN A 100 10.98 -10.03 2.78
C ASN A 100 9.95 -9.54 3.81
N ARG A 101 8.77 -10.19 3.84
CA ARG A 101 7.69 -9.91 4.79
C ARG A 101 7.78 -10.72 6.07
N SER A 102 8.62 -11.73 6.09
CA SER A 102 8.77 -12.69 7.20
C SER A 102 10.07 -12.49 7.99
N ALA A 103 10.67 -11.31 7.91
CA ALA A 103 11.86 -10.99 8.71
C ALA A 103 11.58 -11.15 10.21
N SER A 104 12.48 -11.82 10.92
CA SER A 104 12.39 -11.94 12.37
C SER A 104 12.57 -10.58 13.07
N GLN A 105 12.10 -10.45 14.30
CA GLN A 105 12.34 -9.23 15.07
C GLN A 105 13.84 -8.94 15.22
N GLY A 106 14.67 -9.96 15.37
CA GLY A 106 16.12 -9.81 15.43
C GLY A 106 16.71 -9.24 14.13
N ASP A 107 16.23 -9.69 12.96
CA ASP A 107 16.64 -9.12 11.67
C ASP A 107 16.20 -7.67 11.52
N ILE A 108 14.98 -7.35 11.97
CA ILE A 108 14.45 -5.98 11.96
C ILE A 108 15.32 -5.07 12.84
N ASP A 109 15.62 -5.48 14.05
CA ASP A 109 16.45 -4.71 14.99
C ASP A 109 17.87 -4.53 14.47
N ALA A 110 18.47 -5.57 13.88
CA ALA A 110 19.77 -5.48 13.23
C ALA A 110 19.76 -4.50 12.04
N ALA A 111 18.73 -4.55 11.21
CA ALA A 111 18.55 -3.63 10.08
C ALA A 111 18.43 -2.18 10.55
N VAL A 112 17.56 -1.91 11.52
CA VAL A 112 17.37 -0.57 12.09
C VAL A 112 18.65 -0.04 12.73
N ASN A 113 19.36 -0.88 13.48
CA ASN A 113 20.64 -0.52 14.10
C ASN A 113 21.68 -0.20 13.01
N HIS A 114 21.80 -1.05 11.98
CA HIS A 114 22.70 -0.80 10.87
C HIS A 114 22.36 0.54 10.17
N ALA A 115 21.10 0.78 9.84
CA ALA A 115 20.67 2.02 9.18
C ALA A 115 21.01 3.29 10.00
N LYS A 116 20.96 3.19 11.33
CA LYS A 116 21.28 4.30 12.25
C LYS A 116 22.78 4.52 12.44
N THR A 117 23.59 3.47 12.31
CA THR A 117 25.03 3.50 12.64
C THR A 117 25.94 3.38 11.42
N ARG A 118 25.38 3.29 10.24
CA ARG A 118 26.11 3.06 8.96
C ARG A 118 27.24 4.07 8.72
N GLY A 119 27.03 5.33 9.10
CA GLY A 119 27.97 6.42 8.86
C GLY A 119 27.81 7.08 7.49
N ALA A 120 28.87 7.76 7.05
CA ALA A 120 28.90 8.41 5.74
C ALA A 120 28.90 7.37 4.61
N TRP A 121 28.31 7.73 3.49
CA TRP A 121 28.20 6.89 2.31
C TRP A 121 28.71 7.61 1.05
N SER A 122 29.08 6.86 0.04
CA SER A 122 29.53 7.39 -1.25
C SER A 122 29.03 6.51 -2.38
N LEU A 123 28.41 7.12 -3.39
CA LEU A 123 27.93 6.40 -4.58
C LEU A 123 29.06 5.62 -5.26
N GLY A 124 28.79 4.37 -5.59
CA GLY A 124 29.71 3.48 -6.27
C GLY A 124 30.78 2.86 -5.37
N LYS A 125 30.65 3.03 -4.06
CA LYS A 125 31.56 2.46 -3.07
C LYS A 125 30.83 1.52 -2.13
N VAL A 126 31.27 0.27 -2.05
CA VAL A 126 30.75 -0.70 -1.07
C VAL A 126 31.31 -0.34 0.31
N GLU A 127 30.43 0.04 1.22
CA GLU A 127 30.81 0.41 2.58
C GLU A 127 31.13 -0.83 3.41
N ALA A 128 32.19 -0.73 4.23
CA ALA A 128 32.60 -1.84 5.10
C ALA A 128 31.54 -2.21 6.14
N SER A 129 30.70 -1.25 6.54
CA SER A 129 29.54 -1.47 7.43
C SER A 129 28.48 -2.33 6.75
N ASP A 130 28.22 -2.11 5.47
CA ASP A 130 27.26 -2.87 4.66
C ASP A 130 27.73 -4.32 4.50
N THR A 131 29.02 -4.51 4.19
CA THR A 131 29.62 -5.85 4.11
C THR A 131 29.49 -6.63 5.43
N ARG A 132 29.73 -5.96 6.57
CA ARG A 132 29.55 -6.60 7.90
C ARG A 132 28.09 -6.93 8.19
N TYR A 133 27.16 -6.07 7.80
CA TYR A 133 25.74 -6.32 7.98
C TYR A 133 25.28 -7.53 7.16
N LEU A 134 25.71 -7.64 5.91
CA LEU A 134 25.36 -8.76 5.03
C LEU A 134 25.96 -10.11 5.47
N ALA A 135 27.01 -10.10 6.31
CA ALA A 135 27.64 -11.30 6.84
C ALA A 135 26.95 -11.89 8.11
N GLN A 136 25.96 -11.17 8.64
CA GLN A 136 25.13 -11.60 9.76
C GLN A 136 23.97 -12.47 9.25
#